data_1c135f30d686870fad82ef77e1d4ffa1
#
_entry.id   1c135f30d686870fad82ef77e1d4ffa1
#
_cell.length_a   1.000
_cell.length_b   1.000
_cell.length_c   1.000
_cell.angle_alpha   90.00
_cell.angle_beta   90.00
_cell.angle_gamma   90.00
#
_symmetry.space_group_name_H-M   'P 1'
#
loop_
_entity.id
_entity.type
_entity.pdbx_description
1 polymer ?
#
loop_
_entity_poly.entity_id
_entity_poly.type
_entity_poly.pdbx_seq_one_letter_code
_entity_poly.pdbx_strand_id
1 'polypeptide(L)'
;MKESRRTTILIGLATAVLVAIGIGRRCTGGTSSLVMEYQRPRGDTLAVAIEMSPTTYTFENDSAEGFDYELLRVLAAEHGMELSICPVSNLESAFQGLYDGRFDLIVANIAATSRVADYFPLTDAVYLDRQVLVQRRLADGSVPVNGQLDLRGDTVYLPAGSPARLRMENMSGEMGDTVYLKSIPGHNGEHLAILTAGGVIPRAVVSRRVAE
;
A
#
# COMPACT_ATOMS: atom_id res chain seq x y z
N MET A 1 57.21 1.31 -33.19
CA MET A 1 56.36 2.40 -32.74
C MET A 1 54.89 2.29 -33.12
N LYS A 2 54.49 1.52 -34.12
CA LYS A 2 53.07 1.33 -34.54
C LYS A 2 52.31 0.29 -33.70
N GLU A 3 52.94 -0.73 -33.15
CA GLU A 3 52.28 -1.76 -32.33
C GLU A 3 51.89 -1.28 -30.93
N SER A 4 52.71 -0.47 -30.29
CA SER A 4 52.42 0.10 -28.97
C SER A 4 51.14 0.94 -28.97
N ARG A 5 50.89 1.71 -30.05
CA ARG A 5 49.65 2.52 -30.16
C ARG A 5 48.38 1.68 -30.33
N ARG A 6 48.46 0.54 -31.04
CA ARG A 6 47.32 -0.40 -31.21
C ARG A 6 46.96 -1.07 -29.91
N THR A 7 47.95 -1.47 -29.13
CA THR A 7 47.75 -2.11 -27.82
C THR A 7 47.15 -1.12 -26.83
N THR A 8 47.59 0.13 -26.81
CA THR A 8 47.03 1.16 -25.93
C THR A 8 45.56 1.52 -26.28
N ILE A 9 45.22 1.55 -27.58
CA ILE A 9 43.83 1.82 -28.02
C ILE A 9 42.94 0.61 -27.70
N LEU A 10 43.39 -0.61 -27.82
CA LEU A 10 42.60 -1.82 -27.46
C LEU A 10 42.38 -1.93 -25.97
N ILE A 11 43.35 -1.59 -25.13
CA ILE A 11 43.19 -1.55 -23.67
C ILE A 11 42.21 -0.42 -23.25
N GLY A 12 42.32 0.76 -23.90
CA GLY A 12 41.40 1.85 -23.65
C GLY A 12 39.95 1.53 -24.04
N LEU A 13 39.74 0.83 -25.15
CA LEU A 13 38.39 0.36 -25.57
C LEU A 13 37.84 -0.72 -24.62
N ALA A 14 38.68 -1.64 -24.19
CA ALA A 14 38.28 -2.70 -23.26
C ALA A 14 37.88 -2.14 -21.89
N THR A 15 38.61 -1.14 -21.38
CA THR A 15 38.28 -0.47 -20.12
C THR A 15 37.01 0.37 -20.25
N ALA A 16 36.79 1.05 -21.38
CA ALA A 16 35.54 1.82 -21.61
C ALA A 16 34.29 0.90 -21.67
N VAL A 17 34.40 -0.28 -22.28
CA VAL A 17 33.33 -1.29 -22.31
C VAL A 17 33.07 -1.87 -20.92
N LEU A 18 34.10 -2.17 -20.14
CA LEU A 18 33.93 -2.64 -18.75
C LEU A 18 33.29 -1.60 -17.84
N VAL A 19 33.64 -0.31 -18.01
CA VAL A 19 33.00 0.78 -17.27
C VAL A 19 31.53 0.94 -17.69
N ALA A 20 31.22 0.84 -18.98
CA ALA A 20 29.84 0.90 -19.48
C ALA A 20 28.99 -0.27 -18.98
N ILE A 21 29.55 -1.49 -18.92
CA ILE A 21 28.89 -2.68 -18.36
C ILE A 21 28.73 -2.54 -16.82
N GLY A 22 29.71 -1.94 -16.14
CA GLY A 22 29.67 -1.67 -14.70
C GLY A 22 28.61 -0.63 -14.31
N ILE A 23 28.41 0.40 -15.13
CA ILE A 23 27.36 1.41 -14.93
C ILE A 23 25.99 0.82 -15.22
N GLY A 24 25.86 0.03 -16.29
CA GLY A 24 24.59 -0.65 -16.62
C GLY A 24 24.15 -1.68 -15.55
N ARG A 25 25.10 -2.30 -14.83
CA ARG A 25 24.77 -3.24 -13.74
C ARG A 25 24.41 -2.60 -12.40
N ARG A 26 24.75 -1.33 -12.19
CA ARG A 26 24.34 -0.62 -10.96
C ARG A 26 22.90 -0.12 -10.99
N CYS A 27 22.23 -0.12 -12.15
CA CYS A 27 20.83 0.24 -12.27
C CYS A 27 19.85 -0.94 -12.19
N THR A 28 20.33 -2.19 -11.99
CA THR A 28 19.46 -3.39 -11.95
C THR A 28 19.39 -4.05 -10.57
N GLY A 29 19.64 -3.30 -9.51
CA GLY A 29 19.44 -3.72 -8.11
C GLY A 29 18.07 -3.29 -7.57
N GLY A 30 17.00 -3.39 -8.37
CA GLY A 30 15.62 -3.17 -7.94
C GLY A 30 14.91 -4.51 -7.89
N THR A 31 14.42 -4.90 -6.73
CA THR A 31 13.39 -5.90 -6.54
C THR A 31 12.32 -5.72 -7.62
N SER A 32 12.16 -6.73 -8.48
CA SER A 32 11.11 -6.76 -9.50
C SER A 32 9.75 -6.95 -8.84
N SER A 33 9.22 -5.91 -8.22
CA SER A 33 7.79 -5.73 -8.23
C SER A 33 7.45 -5.32 -9.67
N LEU A 34 6.55 -6.03 -10.31
CA LEU A 34 5.96 -5.64 -11.60
C LEU A 34 5.19 -4.32 -11.38
N VAL A 35 5.92 -3.25 -11.16
CA VAL A 35 5.38 -1.91 -11.33
C VAL A 35 5.31 -1.73 -12.83
N MET A 36 4.14 -1.96 -13.41
CA MET A 36 3.86 -1.42 -14.74
C MET A 36 4.27 0.06 -14.67
N GLU A 37 5.20 0.47 -15.52
CA GLU A 37 5.60 1.87 -15.63
C GLU A 37 4.39 2.63 -16.16
N TYR A 38 3.57 3.12 -15.23
CA TYR A 38 2.39 3.89 -15.55
C TYR A 38 2.83 5.23 -16.13
N GLN A 39 2.55 5.42 -17.41
CA GLN A 39 2.77 6.70 -18.08
C GLN A 39 1.51 7.54 -17.95
N ARG A 40 1.66 8.71 -17.32
CA ARG A 40 0.54 9.66 -17.17
C ARG A 40 -0.05 10.03 -18.52
N PRO A 41 -1.36 9.86 -18.73
CA PRO A 41 -2.05 10.36 -19.90
C PRO A 41 -1.93 11.88 -20.00
N ARG A 42 -1.99 12.42 -21.22
CA ARG A 42 -1.99 13.86 -21.47
C ARG A 42 -3.40 14.32 -21.79
N GLY A 43 -3.79 15.52 -21.32
CA GLY A 43 -5.08 16.15 -21.61
C GLY A 43 -6.02 16.17 -20.40
N ASP A 44 -7.32 16.18 -20.65
CA ASP A 44 -8.37 16.24 -19.62
C ASP A 44 -8.63 14.86 -18.96
N THR A 45 -7.55 14.09 -18.74
CA THR A 45 -7.61 12.76 -18.15
C THR A 45 -7.16 12.82 -16.69
N LEU A 46 -8.01 12.36 -15.79
CA LEU A 46 -7.70 12.19 -14.36
C LEU A 46 -6.95 10.87 -14.14
N ALA A 47 -5.69 10.96 -13.77
CA ALA A 47 -4.84 9.82 -13.46
C ALA A 47 -5.00 9.41 -11.99
N VAL A 48 -5.57 8.23 -11.75
CA VAL A 48 -5.95 7.77 -10.41
C VAL A 48 -5.22 6.50 -10.02
N ALA A 49 -4.49 6.53 -8.90
CA ALA A 49 -4.04 5.32 -8.23
C ALA A 49 -5.17 4.82 -7.32
N ILE A 50 -5.65 3.60 -7.54
CA ILE A 50 -6.74 3.02 -6.77
C ILE A 50 -6.29 1.74 -6.06
N GLU A 51 -6.59 1.63 -4.76
CA GLU A 51 -6.29 0.42 -4.00
C GLU A 51 -7.18 -0.73 -4.46
N MET A 52 -6.57 -1.88 -4.70
CA MET A 52 -7.33 -3.09 -5.04
C MET A 52 -7.97 -3.68 -3.78
N SER A 53 -9.27 -3.62 -3.70
CA SER A 53 -10.07 -4.26 -2.66
C SER A 53 -11.51 -4.49 -3.15
N PRO A 54 -12.26 -5.46 -2.60
CA PRO A 54 -13.64 -5.72 -3.00
C PRO A 54 -14.56 -4.51 -2.89
N THR A 55 -14.27 -3.58 -2.00
CA THR A 55 -15.09 -2.37 -1.80
C THR A 55 -14.61 -1.17 -2.63
N THR A 56 -13.33 -1.09 -2.92
CA THR A 56 -12.72 0.06 -3.60
C THR A 56 -12.67 -0.15 -5.10
N TYR A 57 -12.00 -1.21 -5.53
CA TYR A 57 -11.82 -1.55 -6.94
C TYR A 57 -11.48 -3.03 -7.11
N THR A 58 -12.28 -3.73 -7.90
CA THR A 58 -12.01 -5.07 -8.40
C THR A 58 -12.13 -5.11 -9.91
N PHE A 59 -11.45 -6.05 -10.55
CA PHE A 59 -11.55 -6.28 -11.98
C PHE A 59 -11.78 -7.78 -12.21
N GLU A 60 -13.02 -8.13 -12.53
CA GLU A 60 -13.43 -9.51 -12.77
C GLU A 60 -14.26 -9.61 -14.07
N ASN A 61 -14.08 -10.68 -14.84
CA ASN A 61 -14.84 -10.94 -16.06
C ASN A 61 -14.87 -9.77 -17.06
N ASP A 62 -13.73 -9.09 -17.24
CA ASP A 62 -13.60 -7.88 -18.07
C ASP A 62 -14.45 -6.67 -17.59
N SER A 63 -14.93 -6.71 -16.37
CA SER A 63 -15.67 -5.62 -15.74
C SER A 63 -14.91 -5.07 -14.53
N ALA A 64 -14.85 -3.74 -14.46
CA ALA A 64 -14.34 -3.04 -13.29
C ALA A 64 -15.50 -2.69 -12.37
N GLU A 65 -15.40 -3.04 -11.10
CA GLU A 65 -16.43 -2.86 -10.09
C GLU A 65 -15.82 -2.32 -8.78
N GLY A 66 -16.63 -1.73 -7.94
CA GLY A 66 -16.25 -1.21 -6.63
C GLY A 66 -16.91 0.15 -6.36
N PHE A 67 -17.28 0.38 -5.10
CA PHE A 67 -17.97 1.62 -4.72
C PHE A 67 -17.17 2.88 -5.07
N ASP A 68 -15.88 2.89 -4.73
CA ASP A 68 -15.05 4.07 -4.96
C ASP A 68 -14.77 4.26 -6.46
N TYR A 69 -14.68 3.18 -7.23
CA TYR A 69 -14.57 3.25 -8.69
C TYR A 69 -15.82 3.85 -9.34
N GLU A 70 -17.02 3.41 -8.92
CA GLU A 70 -18.27 3.97 -9.43
C GLU A 70 -18.43 5.45 -9.07
N LEU A 71 -18.01 5.85 -7.86
CA LEU A 71 -18.00 7.25 -7.44
C LEU A 71 -17.08 8.08 -8.35
N LEU A 72 -15.89 7.59 -8.69
CA LEU A 72 -14.97 8.26 -9.61
C LEU A 72 -15.56 8.39 -11.01
N ARG A 73 -16.27 7.37 -11.49
CA ARG A 73 -16.94 7.42 -12.80
C ARG A 73 -17.98 8.53 -12.87
N VAL A 74 -18.79 8.67 -11.83
CA VAL A 74 -19.79 9.74 -11.73
C VAL A 74 -19.10 11.10 -11.70
N LEU A 75 -18.08 11.28 -10.88
CA LEU A 75 -17.30 12.51 -10.77
C LEU A 75 -16.68 12.91 -12.11
N ALA A 76 -16.02 11.98 -12.79
CA ALA A 76 -15.38 12.24 -14.07
C ALA A 76 -16.41 12.60 -15.15
N ALA A 77 -17.55 11.92 -15.19
CA ALA A 77 -18.63 12.20 -16.13
C ALA A 77 -19.23 13.61 -15.92
N GLU A 78 -19.45 14.02 -14.67
CA GLU A 78 -19.96 15.36 -14.35
C GLU A 78 -19.00 16.48 -14.77
N HIS A 79 -17.70 16.22 -14.73
CA HIS A 79 -16.68 17.20 -15.10
C HIS A 79 -16.13 17.04 -16.54
N GLY A 80 -16.66 16.10 -17.30
CA GLY A 80 -16.23 15.84 -18.69
C GLY A 80 -14.78 15.36 -18.80
N MET A 81 -14.27 14.69 -17.75
CA MET A 81 -12.92 14.13 -17.70
C MET A 81 -12.91 12.66 -18.08
N GLU A 82 -11.82 12.21 -18.68
CA GLU A 82 -11.54 10.80 -18.84
C GLU A 82 -10.83 10.25 -17.59
N LEU A 83 -11.09 8.98 -17.24
CA LEU A 83 -10.41 8.30 -16.14
C LEU A 83 -9.30 7.40 -16.66
N SER A 84 -8.12 7.53 -16.07
CA SER A 84 -7.03 6.57 -16.22
C SER A 84 -6.74 5.92 -14.87
N ILE A 85 -7.20 4.68 -14.72
CA ILE A 85 -7.10 3.93 -13.47
C ILE A 85 -5.83 3.10 -13.45
N CYS A 86 -5.04 3.26 -12.39
CA CYS A 86 -3.88 2.44 -12.07
C CYS A 86 -4.15 1.69 -10.76
N PRO A 87 -4.47 0.39 -10.81
CA PRO A 87 -4.62 -0.41 -9.59
C PRO A 87 -3.30 -0.52 -8.85
N VAL A 88 -3.33 -0.31 -7.54
CA VAL A 88 -2.16 -0.39 -6.67
C VAL A 88 -2.41 -1.31 -5.48
N SER A 89 -1.41 -2.08 -5.11
CA SER A 89 -1.41 -2.91 -3.90
C SER A 89 -0.51 -2.33 -2.80
N ASN A 90 0.29 -1.32 -3.13
CA ASN A 90 1.21 -0.67 -2.21
C ASN A 90 0.95 0.84 -2.20
N LEU A 91 0.42 1.33 -1.08
CA LEU A 91 0.12 2.75 -0.90
C LEU A 91 1.37 3.64 -0.86
N GLU A 92 2.51 3.12 -0.41
CA GLU A 92 3.75 3.90 -0.40
C GLU A 92 4.17 4.29 -1.82
N SER A 93 4.10 3.34 -2.76
CA SER A 93 4.38 3.61 -4.18
C SER A 93 3.33 4.53 -4.82
N ALA A 94 2.07 4.48 -4.37
CA ALA A 94 1.02 5.38 -4.80
C ALA A 94 1.29 6.82 -4.33
N PHE A 95 1.65 7.01 -3.04
CA PHE A 95 2.03 8.32 -2.51
C PHE A 95 3.26 8.91 -3.20
N GLN A 96 4.27 8.07 -3.47
CA GLN A 96 5.41 8.52 -4.26
C GLN A 96 4.99 8.94 -5.66
N GLY A 97 4.10 8.19 -6.30
CA GLY A 97 3.55 8.52 -7.61
C GLY A 97 2.73 9.81 -7.63
N LEU A 98 1.99 10.12 -6.57
CA LEU A 98 1.28 11.38 -6.39
C LEU A 98 2.28 12.54 -6.24
N TYR A 99 3.29 12.37 -5.40
CA TYR A 99 4.35 13.36 -5.21
C TYR A 99 5.12 13.67 -6.50
N ASP A 100 5.44 12.65 -7.29
CA ASP A 100 6.13 12.76 -8.58
C ASP A 100 5.24 13.28 -9.72
N GLY A 101 3.94 13.51 -9.46
CA GLY A 101 2.96 13.95 -10.47
C GLY A 101 2.59 12.88 -11.49
N ARG A 102 2.80 11.60 -11.20
CA ARG A 102 2.31 10.49 -12.02
C ARG A 102 0.82 10.29 -11.87
N PHE A 103 0.30 10.52 -10.68
CA PHE A 103 -1.13 10.47 -10.36
C PHE A 103 -1.61 11.85 -9.95
N ASP A 104 -2.89 12.12 -10.18
CA ASP A 104 -3.59 13.30 -9.71
C ASP A 104 -4.33 13.02 -8.41
N LEU A 105 -4.73 11.75 -8.21
CA LEU A 105 -5.55 11.32 -7.09
C LEU A 105 -5.14 9.92 -6.63
N ILE A 106 -5.20 9.69 -5.32
CA ILE A 106 -5.16 8.35 -4.73
C ILE A 106 -6.51 8.06 -4.10
N VAL A 107 -7.07 6.90 -4.45
CA VAL A 107 -8.31 6.38 -3.85
C VAL A 107 -7.99 5.08 -3.13
N ALA A 108 -8.09 5.14 -1.82
CA ALA A 108 -7.79 4.03 -0.94
C ALA A 108 -8.43 4.28 0.43
N ASN A 109 -8.50 3.23 1.25
CA ASN A 109 -8.94 3.35 2.63
C ASN A 109 -7.85 4.02 3.50
N ILE A 110 -7.69 5.34 3.32
CA ILE A 110 -6.70 6.15 4.02
C ILE A 110 -7.38 6.88 5.16
N ALA A 111 -6.85 6.71 6.37
CA ALA A 111 -7.34 7.51 7.49
C ALA A 111 -6.86 8.96 7.36
N ALA A 112 -7.80 9.89 7.47
CA ALA A 112 -7.53 11.33 7.51
C ALA A 112 -6.86 11.70 8.84
N THR A 113 -5.55 11.47 8.93
CA THR A 113 -4.73 11.88 10.08
C THR A 113 -4.03 13.19 9.78
N SER A 114 -3.69 13.96 10.84
CA SER A 114 -2.89 15.18 10.70
C SER A 114 -1.60 14.92 9.92
N ARG A 115 -0.95 13.78 10.17
CA ARG A 115 0.28 13.39 9.49
C ARG A 115 0.12 13.24 7.97
N VAL A 116 -1.01 12.71 7.49
CA VAL A 116 -1.27 12.61 6.05
C VAL A 116 -1.63 13.99 5.49
N ALA A 117 -2.45 14.75 6.21
CA ALA A 117 -2.89 16.08 5.82
C ALA A 117 -1.73 17.11 5.73
N ASP A 118 -0.64 16.90 6.48
CA ASP A 118 0.56 17.75 6.43
C ASP A 118 1.30 17.66 5.09
N TYR A 119 1.15 16.54 4.38
CA TYR A 119 1.85 16.29 3.11
C TYR A 119 0.97 16.29 1.88
N PHE A 120 -0.29 15.93 2.03
CA PHE A 120 -1.22 15.78 0.92
C PHE A 120 -2.58 16.41 1.25
N PRO A 121 -3.18 17.15 0.31
CA PRO A 121 -4.55 17.61 0.47
C PRO A 121 -5.48 16.39 0.49
N LEU A 122 -6.40 16.38 1.45
CA LEU A 122 -7.43 15.37 1.59
C LEU A 122 -8.76 15.94 1.13
N THR A 123 -9.59 15.11 0.51
CA THR A 123 -11.00 15.40 0.28
C THR A 123 -11.77 15.35 1.59
N ASP A 124 -13.04 15.76 1.57
CA ASP A 124 -13.95 15.43 2.66
C ASP A 124 -14.05 13.90 2.82
N ALA A 125 -14.33 13.48 4.05
CA ALA A 125 -14.42 12.05 4.33
C ALA A 125 -15.62 11.44 3.60
N VAL A 126 -15.36 10.45 2.76
CA VAL A 126 -16.40 9.72 2.03
C VAL A 126 -17.28 8.91 3.00
N TYR A 127 -16.67 8.39 4.07
CA TYR A 127 -17.37 7.70 5.16
C TYR A 127 -16.58 7.75 6.47
N LEU A 128 -17.26 7.49 7.56
CA LEU A 128 -16.64 7.31 8.87
C LEU A 128 -16.51 5.83 9.16
N ASP A 129 -15.31 5.43 9.56
CA ASP A 129 -15.00 4.06 9.93
C ASP A 129 -14.33 3.99 11.29
N ARG A 130 -14.25 2.80 11.84
CA ARG A 130 -13.55 2.54 13.11
C ARG A 130 -12.69 1.29 13.00
N GLN A 131 -11.61 1.28 13.75
CA GLN A 131 -10.74 0.12 13.84
C GLN A 131 -11.32 -0.90 14.82
N VAL A 132 -11.30 -2.16 14.45
CA VAL A 132 -11.79 -3.28 15.26
C VAL A 132 -10.74 -4.38 15.36
N LEU A 133 -10.75 -5.10 16.48
CA LEU A 133 -9.94 -6.30 16.67
C LEU A 133 -10.69 -7.51 16.13
N VAL A 134 -10.10 -8.17 15.14
CA VAL A 134 -10.55 -9.47 14.63
C VAL A 134 -9.78 -10.58 15.32
N GLN A 135 -10.50 -11.57 15.82
CA GLN A 135 -9.96 -12.76 16.49
C GLN A 135 -10.90 -13.95 16.31
N ARG A 136 -10.36 -15.15 16.42
CA ARG A 136 -11.19 -16.36 16.38
C ARG A 136 -11.85 -16.62 17.73
N ARG A 137 -13.06 -17.16 17.69
CA ARG A 137 -13.68 -17.75 18.89
C ARG A 137 -12.98 -19.05 19.24
N LEU A 138 -12.90 -19.34 20.53
CA LEU A 138 -12.46 -20.61 21.05
C LEU A 138 -13.54 -21.69 20.81
N ALA A 139 -13.18 -22.97 21.04
CA ALA A 139 -14.08 -24.09 20.82
C ALA A 139 -15.34 -24.01 21.69
N ASP A 140 -15.26 -23.38 22.86
CA ASP A 140 -16.37 -23.15 23.77
C ASP A 140 -17.23 -21.91 23.40
N GLY A 141 -16.92 -21.25 22.30
CA GLY A 141 -17.61 -20.05 21.82
C GLY A 141 -17.16 -18.74 22.47
N SER A 142 -16.27 -18.79 23.47
CA SER A 142 -15.69 -17.59 24.08
C SER A 142 -14.69 -16.91 23.17
N VAL A 143 -14.31 -15.67 23.50
CA VAL A 143 -13.29 -14.92 22.78
C VAL A 143 -12.05 -14.73 23.68
N PRO A 144 -10.83 -14.88 23.13
CA PRO A 144 -9.60 -14.76 23.92
C PRO A 144 -9.40 -13.35 24.51
N VAL A 145 -9.81 -12.32 23.80
CA VAL A 145 -9.67 -10.91 24.20
C VAL A 145 -11.06 -10.30 24.31
N ASN A 146 -11.46 -9.89 25.50
CA ASN A 146 -12.71 -9.18 25.79
C ASN A 146 -12.50 -7.69 26.05
N GLY A 147 -11.29 -7.32 26.49
CA GLY A 147 -10.93 -5.95 26.80
C GLY A 147 -9.48 -5.63 26.43
N GLN A 148 -9.14 -4.36 26.52
CA GLN A 148 -7.81 -3.88 26.15
C GLN A 148 -6.71 -4.52 27.03
N LEU A 149 -6.99 -4.77 28.29
CA LEU A 149 -6.03 -5.36 29.25
C LEU A 149 -5.64 -6.80 28.89
N ASP A 150 -6.51 -7.52 28.17
CA ASP A 150 -6.24 -8.89 27.73
C ASP A 150 -5.21 -8.95 26.60
N LEU A 151 -4.84 -7.81 26.04
CA LEU A 151 -3.81 -7.70 24.99
C LEU A 151 -2.37 -7.63 25.53
N ARG A 152 -2.20 -7.62 26.85
CA ARG A 152 -0.87 -7.57 27.49
C ARG A 152 -0.03 -8.78 27.07
N GLY A 153 1.20 -8.52 26.61
CA GLY A 153 2.11 -9.55 26.13
C GLY A 153 1.72 -10.21 24.81
N ASP A 154 0.64 -9.78 24.20
CA ASP A 154 0.07 -10.40 23.02
C ASP A 154 0.61 -9.82 21.72
N THR A 155 0.47 -10.57 20.61
CA THR A 155 0.84 -10.11 19.27
C THR A 155 -0.40 -9.76 18.50
N VAL A 156 -0.42 -8.53 17.97
CA VAL A 156 -1.50 -7.99 17.13
C VAL A 156 -0.92 -7.62 15.78
N TYR A 157 -1.57 -8.10 14.72
CA TYR A 157 -1.21 -7.76 13.34
C TYR A 157 -2.04 -6.58 12.84
N LEU A 158 -1.41 -5.73 12.05
CA LEU A 158 -2.07 -4.58 11.41
C LEU A 158 -1.41 -4.27 10.07
N PRO A 159 -2.14 -3.69 9.11
CA PRO A 159 -1.58 -3.28 7.84
C PRO A 159 -0.41 -2.32 8.03
N ALA A 160 0.57 -2.38 7.14
CA ALA A 160 1.66 -1.42 7.12
C ALA A 160 1.08 -0.01 6.92
N GLY A 161 1.55 0.97 7.72
CA GLY A 161 1.01 2.33 7.67
C GLY A 161 -0.37 2.51 8.31
N SER A 162 -0.96 1.47 8.92
CA SER A 162 -2.26 1.57 9.59
C SER A 162 -2.27 2.67 10.65
N PRO A 163 -3.30 3.55 10.66
CA PRO A 163 -3.47 4.58 11.68
C PRO A 163 -3.69 3.97 13.08
N ALA A 164 -4.14 2.71 13.14
CA ALA A 164 -4.31 1.99 14.39
C ALA A 164 -3.00 1.77 15.13
N ARG A 165 -1.84 1.80 14.44
CA ARG A 165 -0.53 1.56 15.05
C ARG A 165 -0.26 2.52 16.20
N LEU A 166 -0.35 3.82 15.95
CA LEU A 166 -0.11 4.85 16.97
C LEU A 166 -1.06 4.71 18.17
N ARG A 167 -2.34 4.41 17.91
CA ARG A 167 -3.30 4.19 18.98
C ARG A 167 -2.96 2.94 19.83
N MET A 168 -2.53 1.86 19.18
CA MET A 168 -2.12 0.63 19.87
C MET A 168 -0.83 0.83 20.68
N GLU A 169 0.12 1.61 20.16
CA GLU A 169 1.35 1.99 20.87
C GLU A 169 1.04 2.83 22.11
N ASN A 170 0.17 3.82 21.99
CA ASN A 170 -0.27 4.65 23.11
C ASN A 170 -0.99 3.80 24.17
N MET A 171 -1.92 2.94 23.74
CA MET A 171 -2.64 2.04 24.63
C MET A 171 -1.69 1.08 25.38
N SER A 172 -0.67 0.55 24.69
CA SER A 172 0.36 -0.27 25.30
C SER A 172 1.11 0.49 26.41
N GLY A 173 1.47 1.77 26.14
CA GLY A 173 2.09 2.65 27.15
C GLY A 173 1.18 2.92 28.36
N GLU A 174 -0.11 3.20 28.12
CA GLU A 174 -1.10 3.45 29.17
C GLU A 174 -1.32 2.21 30.07
N MET A 175 -1.28 1.02 29.50
CA MET A 175 -1.40 -0.25 30.24
C MET A 175 -0.16 -0.61 31.05
N GLY A 176 0.97 0.04 30.83
CA GLY A 176 2.24 -0.29 31.45
C GLY A 176 2.79 -1.67 31.06
N ASP A 177 2.36 -2.19 29.92
CA ASP A 177 2.77 -3.49 29.40
C ASP A 177 2.86 -3.46 27.86
N THR A 178 3.58 -4.42 27.28
CA THR A 178 3.88 -4.42 25.84
C THR A 178 2.83 -5.19 25.06
N VAL A 179 2.29 -4.55 24.00
CA VAL A 179 1.57 -5.22 22.92
C VAL A 179 2.50 -5.29 21.71
N TYR A 180 2.78 -6.49 21.21
CA TYR A 180 3.68 -6.68 20.07
C TYR A 180 2.95 -6.42 18.76
N LEU A 181 3.27 -5.33 18.10
CA LEU A 181 2.65 -4.92 16.84
C LEU A 181 3.46 -5.41 15.64
N LYS A 182 2.84 -6.24 14.80
CA LYS A 182 3.46 -6.80 13.58
C LYS A 182 2.70 -6.41 12.34
N SER A 183 3.42 -6.32 11.23
CA SER A 183 2.84 -6.18 9.88
C SER A 183 3.44 -7.23 8.97
N ILE A 184 2.65 -7.72 8.01
CA ILE A 184 3.11 -8.65 6.99
C ILE A 184 3.24 -7.84 5.70
N PRO A 185 4.43 -7.76 5.08
CA PRO A 185 4.62 -7.02 3.83
C PRO A 185 3.65 -7.47 2.73
N GLY A 186 3.05 -6.54 2.02
CA GLY A 186 2.12 -6.82 0.93
C GLY A 186 0.72 -7.30 1.36
N HIS A 187 0.42 -7.34 2.68
CA HIS A 187 -0.89 -7.73 3.18
C HIS A 187 -1.66 -6.51 3.69
N ASN A 188 -2.84 -6.29 3.08
CA ASN A 188 -3.81 -5.29 3.52
C ASN A 188 -4.71 -5.84 4.66
N GLY A 189 -5.69 -5.04 5.09
CA GLY A 189 -6.61 -5.43 6.16
C GLY A 189 -7.40 -6.70 5.88
N GLU A 190 -7.85 -6.89 4.65
CA GLU A 190 -8.62 -8.07 4.23
C GLU A 190 -7.80 -9.35 4.31
N HIS A 191 -6.57 -9.32 3.80
CA HIS A 191 -5.66 -10.45 3.92
C HIS A 191 -5.42 -10.81 5.39
N LEU A 192 -5.23 -9.82 6.27
CA LEU A 192 -5.03 -10.07 7.70
C LEU A 192 -6.30 -10.65 8.36
N ALA A 193 -7.50 -10.20 7.96
CA ALA A 193 -8.75 -10.76 8.46
C ALA A 193 -8.90 -12.24 8.04
N ILE A 194 -8.60 -12.56 6.78
CA ILE A 194 -8.62 -13.94 6.25
C ILE A 194 -7.59 -14.81 6.99
N LEU A 195 -6.36 -14.34 7.19
CA LEU A 195 -5.32 -15.07 7.92
C LEU A 195 -5.73 -15.31 9.39
N THR A 196 -6.42 -14.34 10.01
CA THR A 196 -6.96 -14.51 11.36
C THR A 196 -8.07 -15.55 11.39
N ALA A 197 -9.01 -15.50 10.45
CA ALA A 197 -10.09 -16.47 10.32
C ALA A 197 -9.55 -17.89 10.08
N GLY A 198 -8.51 -18.02 9.27
CA GLY A 198 -7.81 -19.29 9.00
C GLY A 198 -6.93 -19.77 10.17
N GLY A 199 -6.71 -18.95 11.20
CA GLY A 199 -5.88 -19.31 12.36
C GLY A 199 -4.37 -19.24 12.09
N VAL A 200 -3.95 -18.64 11.00
CA VAL A 200 -2.53 -18.45 10.65
C VAL A 200 -1.89 -17.39 11.56
N ILE A 201 -2.65 -16.34 11.87
CA ILE A 201 -2.28 -15.32 12.84
C ILE A 201 -3.32 -15.27 13.97
N PRO A 202 -2.93 -14.92 15.20
CA PRO A 202 -3.84 -14.96 16.33
C PRO A 202 -4.95 -13.92 16.26
N ARG A 203 -4.61 -12.70 15.84
CA ARG A 203 -5.54 -11.56 15.76
C ARG A 203 -4.98 -10.44 14.92
N ALA A 204 -5.90 -9.61 14.36
CA ALA A 204 -5.55 -8.44 13.60
C ALA A 204 -6.43 -7.24 14.00
N VAL A 205 -5.88 -6.02 13.86
CA VAL A 205 -6.67 -4.79 13.88
C VAL A 205 -6.85 -4.31 12.44
N VAL A 206 -8.09 -4.22 12.04
CA VAL A 206 -8.51 -3.83 10.69
C VAL A 206 -9.68 -2.85 10.74
N SER A 207 -10.01 -2.26 9.62
CA SER A 207 -11.23 -1.46 9.45
C SER A 207 -12.47 -2.33 9.73
N ARG A 208 -13.49 -1.75 10.34
CA ARG A 208 -14.75 -2.46 10.62
C ARG A 208 -15.39 -2.98 9.34
N ARG A 209 -15.35 -2.20 8.26
CA ARG A 209 -15.89 -2.60 6.95
C ARG A 209 -15.22 -3.85 6.37
N VAL A 210 -13.94 -4.04 6.69
CA VAL A 210 -13.20 -5.24 6.29
C VAL A 210 -13.57 -6.45 7.15
N ALA A 211 -13.99 -6.20 8.40
CA ALA A 211 -14.35 -7.26 9.35
C ALA A 211 -15.79 -7.78 9.20
N GLU A 212 -16.66 -7.05 8.53
CA GLU A 212 -18.08 -7.36 8.25
C GLU A 212 -18.23 -8.07 6.92
#